data_72ebe9eb70f1456102b58c8abcf59ce5
#
_entry.id   72ebe9eb70f1456102b58c8abcf59ce5
#
_cell.length_a   1.000
_cell.length_b   1.000
_cell.length_c   1.000
_cell.angle_alpha   90.00
_cell.angle_beta   90.00
_cell.angle_gamma   90.00
#
_symmetry.space_group_name_H-M   'P 1'
#
loop_
_entity.id
_entity.type
_entity.pdbx_description
1 polymer ?
#
loop_
_entity_poly.entity_id
_entity_poly.type
_entity_poly.pdbx_seq_one_letter_code
_entity_poly.pdbx_strand_id
1 'polypeptide(L)'
;MKKTILLIIALITGIYSANAQYKKGDIELGGEIAYKVTDGFHQFAISPEAEFFLNEHWAINTGISLFGNNHKTRFGISAGVNYYLPITQKLYFAPRGGFDVEFTESNWAICIKPNLVYELTEHIVMSLGIGYIGVGQFDDNNNTSFRIGICDNLAWGVAYKF
;
A
#
# COMPACT_ATOMS: atom_id res chain seq x y z
N MET A 1 19.06 17.54 20.34
CA MET A 1 18.74 18.24 19.09
C MET A 1 19.80 18.09 17.98
N LYS A 2 21.11 18.40 18.19
CA LYS A 2 22.13 18.28 17.12
C LYS A 2 22.28 16.85 16.56
N LYS A 3 22.20 15.81 17.38
CA LYS A 3 22.30 14.41 16.93
C LYS A 3 21.09 13.98 16.08
N THR A 4 19.90 14.46 16.39
CA THR A 4 18.68 14.18 15.62
C THR A 4 18.71 14.85 14.25
N ILE A 5 19.21 16.07 14.17
CA ILE A 5 19.38 16.81 12.90
C ILE A 5 20.41 16.10 12.01
N LEU A 6 21.52 15.63 12.58
CA LEU A 6 22.55 14.89 11.85
C LEU A 6 22.02 13.56 11.32
N LEU A 7 21.18 12.86 12.09
CA LEU A 7 20.52 11.62 11.66
C LEU A 7 19.54 11.88 10.50
N ILE A 8 18.77 12.96 10.55
CA ILE A 8 17.85 13.36 9.48
C ILE A 8 18.64 13.73 8.21
N ILE A 9 19.72 14.49 8.35
CA ILE A 9 20.59 14.86 7.21
C ILE A 9 21.24 13.60 6.60
N ALA A 10 21.74 12.66 7.43
CA ALA A 10 22.31 11.41 6.97
C ALA A 10 21.27 10.52 6.27
N LEU A 11 20.03 10.48 6.75
CA LEU A 11 18.92 9.82 6.10
C LEU A 11 18.61 10.47 4.74
N ILE A 12 18.52 11.78 4.68
CA ILE A 12 18.23 12.52 3.44
C ILE A 12 19.36 12.33 2.42
N THR A 13 20.63 12.43 2.83
CA THR A 13 21.77 12.24 1.92
C THR A 13 21.93 10.79 1.47
N GLY A 14 21.55 9.81 2.30
CA GLY A 14 21.52 8.39 1.94
C GLY A 14 20.51 8.08 0.83
N ILE A 15 19.37 8.76 0.81
CA ILE A 15 18.32 8.59 -0.20
C ILE A 15 18.80 9.00 -1.61
N TYR A 16 19.62 10.04 -1.72
CA TYR A 16 20.12 10.50 -3.03
C TYR A 16 21.15 9.57 -3.69
N SER A 17 21.69 8.60 -2.96
CA SER A 17 22.70 7.66 -3.47
C SER A 17 22.10 6.34 -3.97
N ALA A 18 20.81 6.10 -3.72
CA ALA A 18 20.13 4.89 -4.16
C ALA A 18 19.66 5.08 -5.60
N ASN A 19 20.25 4.32 -6.53
CA ASN A 19 19.73 4.25 -7.89
C ASN A 19 18.42 3.46 -7.86
N ALA A 20 17.33 4.08 -8.32
CA ALA A 20 16.06 3.39 -8.49
C ALA A 20 16.23 2.27 -9.54
N GLN A 21 15.72 1.08 -9.23
CA GLN A 21 15.73 -0.06 -10.16
C GLN A 21 14.48 -0.10 -11.04
N TYR A 22 13.49 0.71 -10.73
CA TYR A 22 12.29 0.84 -11.55
C TYR A 22 12.52 1.73 -12.77
N LYS A 23 11.90 1.36 -13.87
CA LYS A 23 12.00 2.07 -15.15
C LYS A 23 10.61 2.40 -15.67
N LYS A 24 10.57 3.39 -16.53
CA LYS A 24 9.34 3.68 -17.27
C LYS A 24 8.92 2.47 -18.11
N GLY A 25 7.69 2.03 -17.92
CA GLY A 25 7.09 0.91 -18.63
C GLY A 25 7.16 -0.42 -17.90
N ASP A 26 7.87 -0.50 -16.75
CA ASP A 26 7.81 -1.68 -15.90
C ASP A 26 6.37 -1.92 -15.45
N ILE A 27 6.00 -3.19 -15.34
CA ILE A 27 4.69 -3.63 -14.89
C ILE A 27 4.89 -4.58 -13.73
N GLU A 28 4.16 -4.38 -12.66
CA GLU A 28 4.05 -5.34 -11.56
C GLU A 28 2.65 -5.93 -11.52
N LEU A 29 2.58 -7.25 -11.40
CA LEU A 29 1.35 -7.98 -11.14
C LEU A 29 1.50 -8.73 -9.83
N GLY A 30 0.62 -8.47 -8.89
CA GLY A 30 0.73 -9.05 -7.58
C GLY A 30 -0.53 -8.88 -6.76
N GLY A 31 -0.36 -8.71 -5.47
CA GLY A 31 -1.45 -8.44 -4.57
C GLY A 31 -1.05 -8.55 -3.11
N GLU A 32 -1.98 -8.16 -2.27
CA GLU A 32 -1.83 -8.18 -0.83
C GLU A 32 -2.77 -9.20 -0.20
N ILE A 33 -2.29 -9.81 0.87
CA ILE A 33 -3.10 -10.65 1.76
C ILE A 33 -3.03 -10.02 3.14
N ALA A 34 -4.19 -9.78 3.73
CA ALA A 34 -4.31 -9.30 5.10
C ALA A 34 -5.20 -10.24 5.91
N TYR A 35 -4.82 -10.48 7.15
CA TYR A 35 -5.59 -11.27 8.09
C TYR A 35 -5.63 -10.56 9.44
N LYS A 36 -6.83 -10.39 9.97
CA LYS A 36 -7.06 -9.72 11.26
C LYS A 36 -7.96 -10.58 12.14
N VAL A 37 -7.61 -10.65 13.41
CA VAL A 37 -8.46 -11.24 14.45
C VAL A 37 -8.77 -10.16 15.49
N THR A 38 -10.05 -9.91 15.72
CA THR A 38 -10.50 -8.95 16.73
C THR A 38 -11.65 -9.58 17.50
N ASP A 39 -11.49 -9.80 18.80
CA ASP A 39 -12.52 -10.34 19.70
C ASP A 39 -13.22 -11.63 19.17
N GLY A 40 -12.44 -12.53 18.58
CA GLY A 40 -12.96 -13.79 17.99
C GLY A 40 -13.55 -13.64 16.58
N PHE A 41 -13.58 -12.45 16.02
CA PHE A 41 -13.93 -12.23 14.62
C PHE A 41 -12.69 -12.38 13.74
N HIS A 42 -12.79 -13.27 12.76
CA HIS A 42 -11.76 -13.48 11.76
C HIS A 42 -12.10 -12.69 10.50
N GLN A 43 -11.17 -11.87 10.06
CA GLN A 43 -11.29 -11.11 8.80
C GLN A 43 -10.10 -11.46 7.92
N PHE A 44 -10.38 -11.71 6.65
CA PHE A 44 -9.34 -11.87 5.65
C PHE A 44 -9.59 -10.90 4.49
N ALA A 45 -8.52 -10.48 3.86
CA ALA A 45 -8.56 -9.70 2.62
C ALA A 45 -7.56 -10.26 1.64
N ILE A 46 -7.97 -10.35 0.39
CA ILE A 46 -7.12 -10.70 -0.75
C ILE A 46 -7.33 -9.59 -1.78
N SER A 47 -6.27 -8.93 -2.18
CA SER A 47 -6.33 -7.77 -3.06
C SER A 47 -5.32 -7.92 -4.21
N PRO A 48 -5.67 -8.65 -5.27
CA PRO A 48 -4.86 -8.67 -6.48
C PRO A 48 -4.80 -7.27 -7.09
N GLU A 49 -3.61 -6.88 -7.55
CA GLU A 49 -3.37 -5.58 -8.14
C GLU A 49 -2.38 -5.62 -9.30
N ALA A 50 -2.50 -4.62 -10.16
CA ALA A 50 -1.56 -4.33 -11.23
C ALA A 50 -1.03 -2.91 -11.05
N GLU A 51 0.25 -2.74 -11.29
CA GLU A 51 0.94 -1.48 -11.20
C GLU A 51 1.74 -1.21 -12.48
N PHE A 52 1.68 0.03 -12.98
CA PHE A 52 2.39 0.47 -14.17
C PHE A 52 3.26 1.68 -13.85
N PHE A 53 4.57 1.56 -14.11
CA PHE A 53 5.54 2.59 -13.81
C PHE A 53 5.61 3.65 -14.91
N LEU A 54 5.30 4.89 -14.55
CA LEU A 54 5.40 6.06 -15.43
C LEU A 54 6.85 6.56 -15.56
N ASN A 55 7.62 6.38 -14.51
CA ASN A 55 9.05 6.64 -14.42
C ASN A 55 9.63 5.91 -13.18
N GLU A 56 10.88 6.21 -12.83
CA GLU A 56 11.61 5.57 -11.71
C GLU A 56 10.96 5.77 -10.33
N HIS A 57 10.06 6.74 -10.18
CA HIS A 57 9.47 7.11 -8.89
C HIS A 57 7.95 7.04 -8.87
N TRP A 58 7.29 7.15 -10.00
CA TRP A 58 5.83 7.21 -10.06
C TRP A 58 5.25 6.01 -10.78
N ALA A 59 4.27 5.41 -10.15
CA ALA A 59 3.47 4.36 -10.76
C ALA A 59 1.98 4.60 -10.51
N ILE A 60 1.15 4.15 -11.46
CA ILE A 60 -0.31 4.05 -11.28
C ILE A 60 -0.66 2.61 -10.95
N ASN A 61 -1.60 2.43 -10.06
CA ASN A 61 -2.07 1.10 -9.68
C ASN A 61 -3.59 0.98 -9.79
N THR A 62 -4.03 -0.24 -9.98
CA THR A 62 -5.44 -0.64 -9.88
C THR A 62 -5.52 -2.03 -9.29
N GLY A 63 -6.55 -2.28 -8.52
CA GLY A 63 -6.73 -3.56 -7.86
C GLY A 63 -8.20 -3.90 -7.65
N ILE A 64 -8.40 -5.17 -7.34
CA ILE A 64 -9.66 -5.73 -6.89
C ILE A 64 -9.46 -6.17 -5.45
N SER A 65 -10.43 -5.96 -4.59
CA SER A 65 -10.36 -6.41 -3.20
C SER A 65 -11.52 -7.34 -2.86
N LEU A 66 -11.19 -8.43 -2.23
CA LEU A 66 -12.14 -9.38 -1.64
C LEU A 66 -11.91 -9.38 -0.14
N PHE A 67 -12.89 -8.93 0.60
CA PHE A 67 -12.88 -8.94 2.06
C PHE A 67 -13.87 -9.98 2.54
N GLY A 68 -13.47 -10.82 3.47
CA GLY A 68 -14.35 -11.80 4.08
C GLY A 68 -14.28 -11.77 5.60
N ASN A 69 -15.42 -12.01 6.23
CA ASN A 69 -15.49 -12.31 7.65
C ASN A 69 -16.41 -13.53 7.85
N ASN A 70 -16.63 -13.93 9.10
CA ASN A 70 -17.46 -15.10 9.43
C ASN A 70 -18.90 -15.01 8.90
N HIS A 71 -19.37 -13.85 8.43
CA HIS A 71 -20.77 -13.61 8.06
C HIS A 71 -20.97 -13.05 6.66
N LYS A 72 -20.01 -12.31 6.11
CA LYS A 72 -20.17 -11.61 4.84
C LYS A 72 -18.90 -11.63 4.01
N THR A 73 -19.06 -11.69 2.69
CA THR A 73 -17.99 -11.42 1.74
C THR A 73 -18.30 -10.11 1.03
N ARG A 74 -17.30 -9.24 0.92
CA ARG A 74 -17.39 -7.92 0.32
C ARG A 74 -16.46 -7.84 -0.88
N PHE A 75 -16.85 -7.10 -1.88
CA PHE A 75 -16.08 -6.89 -3.09
C PHE A 75 -15.84 -5.40 -3.32
N GLY A 76 -14.62 -5.06 -3.70
CA GLY A 76 -14.26 -3.69 -4.00
C GLY A 76 -13.25 -3.57 -5.14
N ILE A 77 -13.03 -2.33 -5.56
CA ILE A 77 -11.96 -1.95 -6.49
C ILE A 77 -11.15 -0.81 -5.89
N SER A 78 -9.91 -0.72 -6.29
CA SER A 78 -9.01 0.37 -5.92
C SER A 78 -8.31 0.92 -7.15
N ALA A 79 -8.02 2.23 -7.11
CA ALA A 79 -7.15 2.88 -8.06
C ALA A 79 -6.33 3.95 -7.35
N GLY A 80 -5.10 4.15 -7.79
CA GLY A 80 -4.24 5.10 -7.11
C GLY A 80 -2.93 5.36 -7.81
N VAL A 81 -2.09 6.10 -7.11
CA VAL A 81 -0.75 6.48 -7.53
C VAL A 81 0.22 6.16 -6.39
N ASN A 82 1.31 5.51 -6.71
CA ASN A 82 2.41 5.23 -5.81
C ASN A 82 3.59 6.15 -6.10
N TYR A 83 4.24 6.60 -5.04
CA TYR A 83 5.50 7.33 -5.15
C TYR A 83 6.61 6.56 -4.46
N TYR A 84 7.59 6.09 -5.21
CA TYR A 84 8.70 5.26 -4.75
C TYR A 84 9.88 6.13 -4.32
N LEU A 85 10.14 6.17 -3.01
CA LEU A 85 11.30 6.81 -2.40
C LEU A 85 12.34 5.73 -2.09
N PRO A 86 13.48 5.68 -2.79
CA PRO A 86 14.51 4.69 -2.51
C PRO A 86 15.16 4.97 -1.15
N ILE A 87 15.16 3.98 -0.25
CA ILE A 87 15.91 3.99 1.01
C ILE A 87 17.27 3.33 0.79
N THR A 88 17.28 2.23 0.05
CA THR A 88 18.49 1.53 -0.42
C THR A 88 18.29 1.10 -1.87
N GLN A 89 19.25 0.40 -2.45
CA GLN A 89 19.13 -0.13 -3.82
C GLN A 89 17.94 -1.08 -4.01
N LYS A 90 17.44 -1.70 -2.94
CA LYS A 90 16.37 -2.71 -2.98
C LYS A 90 15.18 -2.40 -2.08
N LEU A 91 15.29 -1.38 -1.24
CA LEU A 91 14.25 -1.02 -0.28
C LEU A 91 13.72 0.37 -0.58
N TYR A 92 12.41 0.47 -0.69
CA TYR A 92 11.68 1.70 -0.98
C TYR A 92 10.64 1.98 0.10
N PHE A 93 10.44 3.25 0.39
CA PHE A 93 9.22 3.72 1.02
C PHE A 93 8.27 4.16 -0.09
N ALA A 94 7.12 3.53 -0.20
CA ALA A 94 6.19 3.72 -1.31
C ALA A 94 4.79 4.11 -0.79
N PRO A 95 4.56 5.39 -0.41
CA PRO A 95 3.23 5.84 -0.08
C PRO A 95 2.33 5.78 -1.31
N ARG A 96 1.17 5.13 -1.14
CA ARG A 96 0.10 5.04 -2.12
C ARG A 96 -1.00 6.05 -1.78
N GLY A 97 -1.28 6.99 -2.66
CA GLY A 97 -2.47 7.82 -2.63
C GLY A 97 -3.54 7.22 -3.54
N GLY A 98 -4.75 7.00 -3.05
CA GLY A 98 -5.74 6.33 -3.87
C GLY A 98 -7.17 6.47 -3.41
N PHE A 99 -8.02 5.81 -4.18
CA PHE A 99 -9.45 5.75 -4.01
C PHE A 99 -9.87 4.28 -3.96
N ASP A 100 -10.59 3.90 -2.93
CA ASP A 100 -11.15 2.57 -2.74
C ASP A 100 -12.68 2.65 -2.79
N VAL A 101 -13.32 1.74 -3.51
CA VAL A 101 -14.78 1.57 -3.53
C VAL A 101 -15.12 0.15 -3.17
N GLU A 102 -16.03 -0.02 -2.25
CA GLU A 102 -16.65 -1.29 -1.89
C GLU A 102 -18.09 -1.31 -2.36
N PHE A 103 -18.43 -2.26 -3.21
CA PHE A 103 -19.77 -2.32 -3.82
C PHE A 103 -20.82 -2.95 -2.93
N THR A 104 -20.44 -3.83 -2.03
CA THR A 104 -21.40 -4.61 -1.22
C THR A 104 -22.15 -3.74 -0.22
N GLU A 105 -21.49 -2.76 0.36
CA GLU A 105 -22.07 -1.83 1.34
C GLU A 105 -22.03 -0.38 0.85
N SER A 106 -21.69 -0.17 -0.44
CA SER A 106 -21.58 1.16 -1.06
C SER A 106 -20.62 2.10 -0.35
N ASN A 107 -19.58 1.54 0.28
CA ASN A 107 -18.55 2.30 0.97
C ASN A 107 -17.52 2.85 -0.02
N TRP A 108 -16.93 3.98 0.34
CA TRP A 108 -15.85 4.58 -0.42
C TRP A 108 -14.83 5.24 0.50
N ALA A 109 -13.60 5.34 0.04
CA ALA A 109 -12.55 6.05 0.77
C ALA A 109 -11.54 6.69 -0.18
N ILE A 110 -11.06 7.86 0.23
CA ILE A 110 -9.84 8.46 -0.31
C ILE A 110 -8.77 8.31 0.77
N CYS A 111 -7.64 7.72 0.41
CA CYS A 111 -6.66 7.33 1.40
C CYS A 111 -5.21 7.47 0.94
N ILE A 112 -4.33 7.52 1.93
CA ILE A 112 -2.89 7.33 1.77
C ILE A 112 -2.52 6.07 2.57
N LYS A 113 -1.88 5.13 1.90
CA LYS A 113 -1.39 3.87 2.48
C LYS A 113 0.13 3.88 2.41
N PRO A 114 0.85 4.10 3.51
CA PRO A 114 2.31 4.00 3.54
C PRO A 114 2.72 2.53 3.45
N ASN A 115 3.60 2.22 2.48
CA ASN A 115 4.12 0.88 2.26
C ASN A 115 5.65 0.90 2.28
N LEU A 116 6.23 -0.21 2.73
CA LEU A 116 7.62 -0.57 2.50
C LEU A 116 7.65 -1.61 1.38
N VAL A 117 8.50 -1.39 0.39
CA VAL A 117 8.64 -2.29 -0.76
C VAL A 117 10.08 -2.76 -0.83
N TYR A 118 10.28 -4.07 -0.93
CA TYR A 118 11.59 -4.69 -1.01
C TYR A 118 11.71 -5.57 -2.24
N GLU A 119 12.66 -5.28 -3.13
CA GLU A 119 13.00 -6.11 -4.28
C GLU A 119 13.84 -7.31 -3.83
N LEU A 120 13.19 -8.47 -3.71
CA LEU A 120 13.87 -9.71 -3.35
C LEU A 120 14.80 -10.18 -4.47
N THR A 121 14.29 -10.13 -5.71
CA THR A 121 15.04 -10.41 -6.95
C THR A 121 14.68 -9.35 -7.99
N GLU A 122 15.24 -9.44 -9.20
CA GLU A 122 14.88 -8.56 -10.33
C GLU A 122 13.39 -8.65 -10.71
N HIS A 123 12.73 -9.77 -10.40
CA HIS A 123 11.34 -10.04 -10.76
C HIS A 123 10.40 -10.21 -9.57
N ILE A 124 10.91 -10.44 -8.37
CA ILE A 124 10.06 -10.67 -7.19
C ILE A 124 10.18 -9.51 -6.25
N VAL A 125 9.05 -8.90 -5.97
CA VAL A 125 8.91 -7.76 -5.08
C VAL A 125 8.01 -8.15 -3.91
N MET A 126 8.39 -7.75 -2.72
CA MET A 126 7.59 -7.90 -1.50
C MET A 126 7.17 -6.53 -1.00
N SER A 127 5.94 -6.40 -0.54
CA SER A 127 5.44 -5.18 0.08
C SER A 127 4.92 -5.44 1.49
N LEU A 128 5.03 -4.42 2.34
CA LEU A 128 4.48 -4.38 3.68
C LEU A 128 3.73 -3.08 3.86
N GLY A 129 2.41 -3.15 3.93
CA GLY A 129 1.56 -2.03 4.31
C GLY A 129 1.69 -1.77 5.81
N ILE A 130 2.07 -0.55 6.19
CA ILE A 130 2.35 -0.17 7.57
C ILE A 130 1.31 0.77 8.17
N GLY A 131 0.29 1.13 7.40
CA GLY A 131 -0.75 2.00 7.92
C GLY A 131 -1.77 2.45 6.88
N TYR A 132 -2.66 3.30 7.37
CA TYR A 132 -3.75 3.86 6.61
C TYR A 132 -4.09 5.26 7.15
N ILE A 133 -4.24 6.23 6.27
CA ILE A 133 -4.74 7.56 6.57
C ILE A 133 -5.78 7.88 5.51
N GLY A 134 -7.02 8.16 5.90
CA GLY A 134 -8.03 8.43 4.89
C GLY A 134 -9.33 8.99 5.42
N VAL A 135 -10.16 9.43 4.50
CA VAL A 135 -11.51 9.90 4.71
C VAL A 135 -12.45 9.11 3.81
N GLY A 136 -13.58 8.70 4.35
CA GLY A 136 -14.57 7.93 3.59
C GLY A 136 -15.68 7.38 4.45
N GLN A 137 -16.45 6.50 3.86
CA GLN A 137 -17.49 5.72 4.53
C GLN A 137 -16.91 4.34 4.80
N PHE A 138 -16.73 4.01 6.08
CA PHE A 138 -16.08 2.77 6.51
C PHE A 138 -17.01 1.83 7.24
N ASP A 139 -18.23 2.27 7.54
CA ASP A 139 -19.21 1.56 8.34
C ASP A 139 -20.57 1.55 7.63
N ASP A 140 -21.42 0.59 7.97
CA ASP A 140 -22.76 0.38 7.43
C ASP A 140 -23.72 1.57 7.66
N ASN A 141 -23.31 2.53 8.47
CA ASN A 141 -24.13 3.71 8.81
C ASN A 141 -24.03 4.87 7.80
N ASN A 142 -23.30 4.70 6.70
CA ASN A 142 -23.07 5.71 5.66
C ASN A 142 -22.49 7.05 6.18
N ASN A 143 -21.90 7.07 7.36
CA ASN A 143 -21.26 8.25 7.90
C ASN A 143 -19.85 8.41 7.36
N THR A 144 -19.56 9.59 6.80
CA THR A 144 -18.19 9.93 6.41
C THR A 144 -17.36 10.19 7.66
N SER A 145 -16.25 9.51 7.80
CA SER A 145 -15.33 9.63 8.92
C SER A 145 -13.87 9.71 8.45
N PHE A 146 -13.03 10.31 9.29
CA PHE A 146 -11.59 10.30 9.10
C PHE A 146 -10.98 9.17 9.94
N ARG A 147 -10.08 8.39 9.34
CA ARG A 147 -9.37 7.30 10.02
C ARG A 147 -7.88 7.44 9.86
N ILE A 148 -7.18 7.18 10.94
CA ILE A 148 -5.73 6.97 10.97
C ILE A 148 -5.49 5.63 11.67
N GLY A 149 -4.71 4.77 11.04
CA GLY A 149 -4.23 3.51 11.60
C GLY A 149 -2.75 3.34 11.28
N ILE A 150 -1.93 3.11 12.30
CA ILE A 150 -0.52 2.78 12.14
C ILE A 150 -0.32 1.40 12.75
N CYS A 151 0.15 0.46 11.94
CA CYS A 151 0.33 -0.95 12.32
C CYS A 151 -0.96 -1.69 12.76
N ASP A 152 -2.14 -1.09 12.58
CA ASP A 152 -3.41 -1.73 12.93
C ASP A 152 -3.76 -2.88 11.97
N ASN A 153 -3.34 -2.76 10.71
CA ASN A 153 -3.53 -3.74 9.67
C ASN A 153 -2.22 -3.88 8.90
N LEU A 154 -1.42 -4.87 9.26
CA LEU A 154 -0.25 -5.24 8.47
C LEU A 154 -0.73 -6.04 7.25
N ALA A 155 -0.54 -5.49 6.07
CA ALA A 155 -0.81 -6.16 4.80
C ALA A 155 0.50 -6.62 4.18
N TRP A 156 0.57 -7.88 3.79
CA TRP A 156 1.72 -8.44 3.11
C TRP A 156 1.40 -8.62 1.63
N GLY A 157 2.27 -8.12 0.79
CA GLY A 157 2.12 -8.24 -0.65
C GLY A 157 3.31 -8.93 -1.29
N VAL A 158 3.03 -9.59 -2.41
CA VAL A 158 4.04 -10.14 -3.32
C VAL A 158 3.61 -9.80 -4.74
N ALA A 159 4.56 -9.33 -5.53
CA ALA A 159 4.34 -9.03 -6.94
C ALA A 159 5.45 -9.61 -7.81
N TYR A 160 5.10 -9.87 -9.07
CA TYR A 160 6.04 -10.19 -10.12
C TYR A 160 6.22 -8.97 -11.04
N LYS A 161 7.47 -8.55 -11.21
CA LYS A 161 7.88 -7.43 -12.07
C LYS A 161 8.33 -7.97 -13.44
N PHE A 162 7.72 -7.43 -14.48
CA PHE A 162 8.02 -7.74 -15.89
C PHE A 162 8.96 -6.74 -16.51
#